data_5f223f222bf0e7eea134a0ea9276b2dc
#
_entry.id   5f223f222bf0e7eea134a0ea9276b2dc
#
_cell.length_a   1.000
_cell.length_b   1.000
_cell.length_c   1.000
_cell.angle_alpha   90.00
_cell.angle_beta   90.00
_cell.angle_gamma   90.00
#
_symmetry.space_group_name_H-M   'P 1'
#
loop_
_entity.id
_entity.type
_entity.pdbx_description
1 polymer ?
#
loop_
_entity_poly.entity_id
_entity_poly.type
_entity_poly.pdbx_seq_one_letter_code
_entity_poly.pdbx_strand_id
1 'polypeptide(L)'
;VTTPEPNRADLGKDPARVSGMFDQVAPAYDRTNTVLSLGNDRFWRVATTRAVAPRPGQRILDLAAGTGASSVSLARSGAEVIAADFSPGMIAEGRRRHGDIPNLSFVQADATDLPFDDAEFDAVTMSFGLRNVNDPRAALRELRRVTKPGGRIVVCEFSHPPARAFAELYRFYNGRILPLVAKAVSSNAEAYDYLNESIRSWPDQRTLSAWLREAGWSDVAYRNLSFGIVALHRGTAAESEASSRAG
;
A
#
# COMPACT_ATOMS: atom_id res chain seq x y z
N VAL A 1 2.11 28.62 -17.63
CA VAL A 1 2.07 27.23 -18.09
C VAL A 1 3.51 26.73 -18.03
N THR A 2 3.89 26.12 -16.91
CA THR A 2 5.20 25.44 -16.76
C THR A 2 5.12 24.13 -17.55
N THR A 3 5.97 24.00 -18.55
CA THR A 3 6.18 22.74 -19.27
C THR A 3 6.60 21.69 -18.23
N PRO A 4 5.94 20.50 -18.15
CA PRO A 4 6.35 19.47 -17.20
C PRO A 4 7.78 19.04 -17.53
N GLU A 5 8.64 18.96 -16.52
CA GLU A 5 9.96 18.37 -16.71
C GLU A 5 9.81 16.91 -17.16
N PRO A 6 10.60 16.44 -18.13
CA PRO A 6 10.36 15.14 -18.80
C PRO A 6 10.52 13.90 -17.90
N ASN A 7 10.92 14.05 -16.64
CA ASN A 7 11.20 12.95 -15.70
C ASN A 7 10.38 12.96 -14.39
N ARG A 8 9.45 13.90 -14.21
CA ARG A 8 8.65 13.96 -12.99
C ARG A 8 7.53 12.90 -12.99
N ALA A 9 7.33 12.19 -11.86
CA ALA A 9 6.13 11.41 -11.64
C ALA A 9 4.91 12.33 -11.59
N ASP A 10 3.84 11.96 -12.30
CA ASP A 10 2.60 12.69 -12.41
C ASP A 10 1.38 11.77 -12.25
N LEU A 11 0.17 12.34 -12.36
CA LEU A 11 -1.08 11.58 -12.25
C LEU A 11 -1.31 10.58 -13.41
N GLY A 12 -0.50 10.61 -14.45
CA GLY A 12 -0.47 9.56 -15.49
C GLY A 12 0.13 8.27 -14.97
N LYS A 13 0.84 8.33 -13.83
CA LYS A 13 1.42 7.19 -13.10
C LYS A 13 2.23 6.26 -14.01
N ASP A 14 3.04 6.85 -14.86
CA ASP A 14 4.00 6.08 -15.66
C ASP A 14 4.87 5.24 -14.71
N PRO A 15 4.87 3.90 -14.84
CA PRO A 15 5.54 3.03 -13.89
C PRO A 15 7.04 3.32 -13.74
N ALA A 16 7.73 3.65 -14.84
CA ALA A 16 9.17 3.93 -14.81
C ALA A 16 9.49 5.22 -14.04
N ARG A 17 8.65 6.27 -14.20
CA ARG A 17 8.82 7.54 -13.48
C ARG A 17 8.50 7.40 -11.99
N VAL A 18 7.43 6.67 -11.66
CA VAL A 18 7.04 6.39 -10.28
C VAL A 18 8.14 5.57 -9.60
N SER A 19 8.64 4.50 -10.23
CA SER A 19 9.74 3.70 -9.70
C SER A 19 11.01 4.55 -9.49
N GLY A 20 11.42 5.32 -10.49
CA GLY A 20 12.62 6.17 -10.40
C GLY A 20 12.54 7.21 -9.26
N MET A 21 11.36 7.75 -8.99
CA MET A 21 11.13 8.62 -7.83
C MET A 21 11.33 7.86 -6.51
N PHE A 22 10.77 6.65 -6.39
CA PHE A 22 10.93 5.84 -5.18
C PHE A 22 12.37 5.34 -4.98
N ASP A 23 13.08 4.99 -6.05
CA ASP A 23 14.49 4.60 -6.00
C ASP A 23 15.36 5.68 -5.36
N GLN A 24 15.12 6.96 -5.71
CA GLN A 24 15.89 8.09 -5.18
C GLN A 24 15.67 8.32 -3.68
N VAL A 25 14.48 8.04 -3.17
CA VAL A 25 14.13 8.30 -1.76
C VAL A 25 14.29 7.07 -0.86
N ALA A 26 14.54 5.88 -1.42
CA ALA A 26 14.59 4.62 -0.69
C ALA A 26 15.46 4.64 0.59
N PRO A 27 16.68 5.21 0.62
CA PRO A 27 17.51 5.21 1.82
C PRO A 27 16.94 5.97 3.01
N ALA A 28 16.16 7.04 2.75
CA ALA A 28 15.57 7.90 3.79
C ALA A 28 14.05 7.71 3.94
N TYR A 29 13.45 6.83 3.16
CA TYR A 29 11.99 6.70 2.99
C TYR A 29 11.24 6.54 4.31
N ASP A 30 11.62 5.58 5.14
CA ASP A 30 10.92 5.30 6.40
C ASP A 30 11.00 6.47 7.38
N ARG A 31 12.19 7.09 7.50
CA ARG A 31 12.39 8.25 8.38
C ARG A 31 11.53 9.42 7.93
N THR A 32 11.51 9.68 6.63
CA THR A 32 10.73 10.76 6.03
C THR A 32 9.24 10.54 6.28
N ASN A 33 8.72 9.32 6.03
CA ASN A 33 7.32 8.99 6.28
C ASN A 33 6.93 9.13 7.76
N THR A 34 7.80 8.72 8.68
CA THR A 34 7.55 8.87 10.12
C THR A 34 7.44 10.34 10.52
N VAL A 35 8.31 11.20 10.01
CA VAL A 35 8.24 12.65 10.31
C VAL A 35 6.98 13.27 9.73
N LEU A 36 6.66 12.97 8.46
CA LEU A 36 5.52 13.56 7.78
C LEU A 36 4.16 13.09 8.31
N SER A 37 4.09 11.83 8.73
CA SER A 37 2.91 11.27 9.37
C SER A 37 2.80 11.65 10.84
N LEU A 38 3.76 12.42 11.39
CA LEU A 38 3.88 12.71 12.83
C LEU A 38 3.88 11.41 13.66
N GLY A 39 4.52 10.34 13.14
CA GLY A 39 4.59 9.04 13.79
C GLY A 39 3.34 8.16 13.64
N ASN A 40 2.27 8.64 12.96
CA ASN A 40 1.06 7.85 12.74
C ASN A 40 1.30 6.60 11.86
N ASP A 41 2.35 6.57 11.03
CA ASP A 41 2.73 5.40 10.23
C ASP A 41 2.87 4.13 11.08
N ARG A 42 3.41 4.24 12.29
CA ARG A 42 3.56 3.12 13.23
C ARG A 42 2.19 2.60 13.70
N PHE A 43 1.27 3.52 14.01
CA PHE A 43 -0.10 3.14 14.39
C PHE A 43 -0.83 2.45 13.23
N TRP A 44 -0.73 2.99 12.01
CA TRP A 44 -1.34 2.40 10.83
C TRP A 44 -0.76 1.02 10.52
N ARG A 45 0.55 0.84 10.65
CA ARG A 45 1.22 -0.46 10.47
C ARG A 45 0.72 -1.50 11.48
N VAL A 46 0.61 -1.14 12.77
CA VAL A 46 0.04 -2.02 13.79
C VAL A 46 -1.42 -2.38 13.47
N ALA A 47 -2.23 -1.40 13.03
CA ALA A 47 -3.61 -1.63 12.64
C ALA A 47 -3.72 -2.58 11.43
N THR A 48 -2.85 -2.42 10.43
CA THR A 48 -2.77 -3.29 9.25
C THR A 48 -2.36 -4.70 9.64
N THR A 49 -1.28 -4.87 10.41
CA THR A 49 -0.81 -6.19 10.89
C THR A 49 -1.91 -6.92 11.67
N ARG A 50 -2.64 -6.21 12.54
CA ARG A 50 -3.78 -6.79 13.27
C ARG A 50 -4.93 -7.21 12.36
N ALA A 51 -5.18 -6.45 11.28
CA ALA A 51 -6.23 -6.78 10.32
C ALA A 51 -5.85 -7.95 9.41
N VAL A 52 -4.59 -8.05 9.00
CA VAL A 52 -4.04 -9.22 8.32
C VAL A 52 -4.10 -10.45 9.22
N ALA A 53 -3.93 -10.28 10.53
CA ALA A 53 -3.93 -11.35 11.53
C ALA A 53 -3.04 -12.54 11.10
N PRO A 54 -1.75 -12.31 10.82
CA PRO A 54 -0.85 -13.35 10.32
C PRO A 54 -0.65 -14.45 11.35
N ARG A 55 -0.45 -15.70 10.90
CA ARG A 55 -0.26 -16.88 11.74
C ARG A 55 0.92 -17.71 11.24
N PRO A 56 1.61 -18.45 12.10
CA PRO A 56 2.62 -19.43 11.69
C PRO A 56 2.09 -20.37 10.63
N GLY A 57 2.90 -20.69 9.63
CA GLY A 57 2.54 -21.58 8.53
C GLY A 57 1.70 -20.94 7.41
N GLN A 58 1.26 -19.70 7.55
CA GLN A 58 0.62 -18.95 6.47
C GLN A 58 1.68 -18.33 5.54
N ARG A 59 1.33 -18.21 4.26
CA ARG A 59 2.10 -17.49 3.25
C ARG A 59 1.40 -16.17 2.92
N ILE A 60 2.11 -15.06 3.07
CA ILE A 60 1.53 -13.71 2.98
C ILE A 60 2.30 -12.89 1.94
N LEU A 61 1.56 -12.24 1.05
CA LEU A 61 2.11 -11.24 0.13
C LEU A 61 1.90 -9.84 0.71
N ASP A 62 2.98 -9.11 0.90
CA ASP A 62 2.98 -7.66 1.19
C ASP A 62 3.40 -6.94 -0.09
N LEU A 63 2.42 -6.39 -0.82
CA LEU A 63 2.63 -5.72 -2.11
C LEU A 63 2.82 -4.22 -1.90
N ALA A 64 3.71 -3.61 -2.70
CA ALA A 64 4.24 -2.27 -2.49
C ALA A 64 4.87 -2.13 -1.10
N ALA A 65 5.69 -3.12 -0.76
CA ALA A 65 6.28 -3.29 0.56
C ALA A 65 7.34 -2.22 0.88
N GLY A 66 7.83 -1.51 -0.15
CA GLY A 66 8.93 -0.56 -0.01
C GLY A 66 10.17 -1.24 0.56
N THR A 67 10.72 -0.66 1.62
CA THR A 67 11.88 -1.22 2.33
C THR A 67 11.56 -2.40 3.25
N GLY A 68 10.31 -2.88 3.28
CA GLY A 68 9.87 -4.05 4.06
C GLY A 68 9.52 -3.79 5.52
N ALA A 69 9.39 -2.53 5.95
CA ALA A 69 9.08 -2.22 7.36
C ALA A 69 7.75 -2.84 7.86
N SER A 70 6.74 -2.97 6.99
CA SER A 70 5.48 -3.66 7.29
C SER A 70 5.66 -5.18 7.24
N SER A 71 6.40 -5.67 6.26
CA SER A 71 6.70 -7.08 6.06
C SER A 71 7.40 -7.70 7.26
N VAL A 72 8.36 -6.98 7.88
CA VAL A 72 9.00 -7.40 9.15
C VAL A 72 7.97 -7.60 10.26
N SER A 73 6.98 -6.72 10.35
CA SER A 73 5.92 -6.83 11.36
C SER A 73 5.05 -8.06 11.14
N LEU A 74 4.82 -8.45 9.89
CA LEU A 74 4.09 -9.66 9.51
C LEU A 74 4.93 -10.92 9.79
N ALA A 75 6.21 -10.91 9.40
CA ALA A 75 7.12 -12.05 9.57
C ALA A 75 7.35 -12.44 11.04
N ARG A 76 7.24 -11.49 11.97
CA ARG A 76 7.33 -11.76 13.43
C ARG A 76 6.25 -12.72 13.94
N SER A 77 5.19 -12.93 13.21
CA SER A 77 4.14 -13.92 13.56
C SER A 77 4.55 -15.37 13.29
N GLY A 78 5.66 -15.60 12.60
CA GLY A 78 6.05 -16.90 12.08
C GLY A 78 5.43 -17.25 10.72
N ALA A 79 4.72 -16.33 10.07
CA ALA A 79 4.27 -16.49 8.69
C ALA A 79 5.46 -16.34 7.72
N GLU A 80 5.40 -17.04 6.59
CA GLU A 80 6.27 -16.77 5.43
C GLU A 80 5.77 -15.52 4.73
N VAL A 81 6.63 -14.51 4.56
CA VAL A 81 6.25 -13.23 3.97
C VAL A 81 7.06 -12.95 2.71
N ILE A 82 6.35 -12.68 1.63
CA ILE A 82 6.92 -12.16 0.39
C ILE A 82 6.68 -10.66 0.35
N ALA A 83 7.74 -9.88 0.47
CA ALA A 83 7.74 -8.44 0.30
C ALA A 83 7.96 -8.12 -1.18
N ALA A 84 6.94 -7.68 -1.88
CA ALA A 84 6.99 -7.37 -3.30
C ALA A 84 6.88 -5.86 -3.54
N ASP A 85 7.74 -5.32 -4.40
CA ASP A 85 7.68 -3.91 -4.80
C ASP A 85 8.12 -3.76 -6.26
N PHE A 86 7.61 -2.73 -6.91
CA PHE A 86 7.98 -2.43 -8.30
C PHE A 86 9.37 -1.77 -8.40
N SER A 87 9.79 -1.00 -7.37
CA SER A 87 11.05 -0.28 -7.30
C SER A 87 12.22 -1.22 -6.96
N PRO A 88 13.21 -1.39 -7.85
CA PRO A 88 14.40 -2.18 -7.56
C PRO A 88 15.23 -1.58 -6.42
N GLY A 89 15.23 -0.23 -6.26
CA GLY A 89 15.91 0.44 -5.16
C GLY A 89 15.29 0.14 -3.81
N MET A 90 13.95 0.08 -3.73
CA MET A 90 13.24 -0.34 -2.50
C MET A 90 13.57 -1.79 -2.12
N ILE A 91 13.54 -2.71 -3.10
CA ILE A 91 13.89 -4.12 -2.90
C ILE A 91 15.34 -4.29 -2.44
N ALA A 92 16.28 -3.58 -3.07
CA ALA A 92 17.69 -3.63 -2.69
C ALA A 92 17.91 -3.14 -1.24
N GLU A 93 17.28 -2.04 -0.87
CA GLU A 93 17.36 -1.48 0.47
C GLU A 93 16.67 -2.39 1.50
N GLY A 94 15.54 -3.01 1.15
CA GLY A 94 14.85 -3.99 1.98
C GLY A 94 15.72 -5.22 2.26
N ARG A 95 16.34 -5.79 1.24
CA ARG A 95 17.28 -6.90 1.38
C ARG A 95 18.50 -6.54 2.23
N ARG A 96 19.03 -5.34 2.06
CA ARG A 96 20.16 -4.86 2.86
C ARG A 96 19.82 -4.75 4.34
N ARG A 97 18.59 -4.34 4.69
CA ARG A 97 18.16 -4.13 6.08
C ARG A 97 17.64 -5.38 6.77
N HIS A 98 16.99 -6.27 6.02
CA HIS A 98 16.14 -7.33 6.56
C HIS A 98 16.37 -8.70 5.89
N GLY A 99 17.40 -8.82 5.06
CA GLY A 99 17.69 -10.07 4.35
C GLY A 99 18.14 -11.23 5.23
N ASP A 100 18.43 -10.97 6.50
CA ASP A 100 18.77 -11.96 7.54
C ASP A 100 17.54 -12.60 8.20
N ILE A 101 16.32 -12.10 7.92
CA ILE A 101 15.08 -12.66 8.49
C ILE A 101 14.67 -13.90 7.67
N PRO A 102 14.72 -15.12 8.26
CA PRO A 102 14.61 -16.37 7.49
C PRO A 102 13.28 -16.56 6.75
N ASN A 103 12.19 -16.02 7.27
CA ASN A 103 10.84 -16.14 6.74
C ASN A 103 10.36 -14.86 6.03
N LEU A 104 11.30 -14.02 5.56
CA LEU A 104 11.02 -12.82 4.78
C LEU A 104 11.87 -12.81 3.52
N SER A 105 11.24 -12.76 2.37
CA SER A 105 11.90 -12.63 1.07
C SER A 105 11.45 -11.39 0.32
N PHE A 106 12.29 -10.88 -0.58
CA PHE A 106 12.03 -9.67 -1.36
C PHE A 106 12.01 -10.00 -2.84
N VAL A 107 10.94 -9.60 -3.54
CA VAL A 107 10.72 -9.87 -4.97
C VAL A 107 10.35 -8.56 -5.68
N GLN A 108 10.96 -8.29 -6.83
CA GLN A 108 10.50 -7.21 -7.68
C GLN A 108 9.27 -7.69 -8.47
N ALA A 109 8.16 -6.95 -8.41
CA ALA A 109 6.92 -7.33 -9.09
C ALA A 109 6.10 -6.11 -9.50
N ASP A 110 5.42 -6.23 -10.65
CA ASP A 110 4.37 -5.32 -11.08
C ASP A 110 3.05 -5.74 -10.42
N ALA A 111 2.37 -4.79 -9.79
CA ALA A 111 1.08 -5.04 -9.14
C ALA A 111 -0.02 -5.49 -10.11
N THR A 112 0.11 -5.16 -11.39
CA THR A 112 -0.85 -5.47 -12.45
C THR A 112 -0.56 -6.80 -13.19
N ASP A 113 0.60 -7.41 -12.89
CA ASP A 113 1.04 -8.70 -13.48
C ASP A 113 1.98 -9.40 -12.48
N LEU A 114 1.40 -10.04 -11.48
CA LEU A 114 2.14 -10.65 -10.37
C LEU A 114 2.78 -11.98 -10.78
N PRO A 115 4.09 -12.19 -10.55
CA PRO A 115 4.81 -13.41 -10.92
C PRO A 115 4.58 -14.55 -9.91
N PHE A 116 3.32 -14.77 -9.55
CA PHE A 116 2.91 -15.79 -8.58
C PHE A 116 1.77 -16.62 -9.15
N ASP A 117 1.65 -17.86 -8.69
CA ASP A 117 0.59 -18.76 -9.08
C ASP A 117 -0.78 -18.34 -8.54
N ASP A 118 -1.85 -18.86 -9.15
CA ASP A 118 -3.20 -18.69 -8.64
C ASP A 118 -3.33 -19.35 -7.26
N ALA A 119 -4.04 -18.70 -6.35
CA ALA A 119 -4.34 -19.24 -5.02
C ALA A 119 -3.08 -19.65 -4.22
N GLU A 120 -2.02 -18.85 -4.27
CA GLU A 120 -0.74 -19.11 -3.60
C GLU A 120 -0.73 -18.59 -2.15
N PHE A 121 -1.41 -17.46 -1.86
CA PHE A 121 -1.30 -16.76 -0.58
C PHE A 121 -2.55 -16.92 0.29
N ASP A 122 -2.32 -17.10 1.61
CA ASP A 122 -3.38 -17.12 2.62
C ASP A 122 -3.90 -15.70 2.95
N ALA A 123 -3.05 -14.71 2.77
CA ALA A 123 -3.42 -13.30 2.89
C ALA A 123 -2.56 -12.43 1.99
N VAL A 124 -3.14 -11.34 1.49
CA VAL A 124 -2.43 -10.30 0.76
C VAL A 124 -2.67 -8.95 1.42
N THR A 125 -1.66 -8.09 1.41
CA THR A 125 -1.78 -6.73 1.95
C THR A 125 -1.08 -5.73 1.05
N MET A 126 -1.58 -4.50 1.03
CA MET A 126 -0.98 -3.38 0.33
C MET A 126 -1.17 -2.11 1.13
N SER A 127 -0.08 -1.45 1.50
CA SER A 127 -0.12 -0.23 2.31
C SER A 127 0.51 0.95 1.57
N PHE A 128 -0.28 2.02 1.35
CA PHE A 128 0.14 3.27 0.73
C PHE A 128 0.75 3.15 -0.68
N GLY A 129 0.46 2.04 -1.38
CA GLY A 129 0.97 1.75 -2.70
C GLY A 129 -0.08 1.83 -3.81
N LEU A 130 -1.34 1.47 -3.51
CA LEU A 130 -2.38 1.29 -4.52
C LEU A 130 -2.68 2.57 -5.32
N ARG A 131 -2.61 3.74 -4.69
CA ARG A 131 -2.79 5.03 -5.35
C ARG A 131 -1.72 5.35 -6.40
N ASN A 132 -0.57 4.68 -6.33
CA ASN A 132 0.56 4.89 -7.24
C ASN A 132 0.53 3.95 -8.46
N VAL A 133 -0.33 2.93 -8.43
CA VAL A 133 -0.51 1.99 -9.54
C VAL A 133 -1.28 2.68 -10.67
N ASN A 134 -0.87 2.47 -11.91
CA ASN A 134 -1.53 3.03 -13.11
C ASN A 134 -2.95 2.47 -13.30
N ASP A 135 -3.16 1.16 -13.09
CA ASP A 135 -4.47 0.51 -13.04
C ASP A 135 -4.68 -0.17 -11.68
N PRO A 136 -5.21 0.54 -10.67
CA PRO A 136 -5.45 -0.03 -9.36
C PRO A 136 -6.51 -1.14 -9.36
N ARG A 137 -7.43 -1.15 -10.34
CA ARG A 137 -8.43 -2.23 -10.46
C ARG A 137 -7.80 -3.52 -10.99
N ALA A 138 -6.84 -3.44 -11.92
CA ALA A 138 -6.06 -4.59 -12.35
C ALA A 138 -5.26 -5.17 -11.19
N ALA A 139 -4.58 -4.32 -10.40
CA ALA A 139 -3.86 -4.77 -9.21
C ALA A 139 -4.77 -5.49 -8.20
N LEU A 140 -5.99 -4.98 -7.96
CA LEU A 140 -6.94 -5.64 -7.07
C LEU A 140 -7.41 -7.01 -7.61
N ARG A 141 -7.52 -7.17 -8.94
CA ARG A 141 -7.82 -8.48 -9.58
C ARG A 141 -6.65 -9.45 -9.47
N GLU A 142 -5.42 -8.97 -9.69
CA GLU A 142 -4.21 -9.78 -9.51
C GLU A 142 -4.04 -10.24 -8.06
N LEU A 143 -4.21 -9.35 -7.09
CA LEU A 143 -4.24 -9.72 -5.68
C LEU A 143 -5.32 -10.77 -5.39
N ARG A 144 -6.50 -10.69 -6.06
CA ARG A 144 -7.55 -11.70 -5.92
C ARG A 144 -7.15 -13.04 -6.54
N ARG A 145 -6.51 -13.03 -7.71
CA ARG A 145 -6.05 -14.23 -8.41
C ARG A 145 -5.07 -15.04 -7.55
N VAL A 146 -4.07 -14.37 -6.99
CA VAL A 146 -3.02 -15.03 -6.20
C VAL A 146 -3.45 -15.39 -4.78
N THR A 147 -4.66 -14.98 -4.34
CA THR A 147 -5.17 -15.29 -2.99
C THR A 147 -6.00 -16.57 -3.00
N LYS A 148 -5.69 -17.48 -2.08
CA LYS A 148 -6.44 -18.73 -1.86
C LYS A 148 -7.92 -18.44 -1.59
N PRO A 149 -8.84 -19.35 -1.98
CA PRO A 149 -10.22 -19.31 -1.50
C PRO A 149 -10.27 -19.22 0.02
N GLY A 150 -11.13 -18.34 0.57
CA GLY A 150 -11.19 -18.04 2.00
C GLY A 150 -10.03 -17.15 2.52
N GLY A 151 -9.03 -16.88 1.69
CA GLY A 151 -7.93 -15.94 2.01
C GLY A 151 -8.42 -14.50 2.11
N ARG A 152 -7.59 -13.61 2.63
CA ARG A 152 -7.99 -12.23 2.93
C ARG A 152 -7.14 -11.20 2.24
N ILE A 153 -7.75 -10.05 1.93
CA ILE A 153 -7.04 -8.83 1.55
C ILE A 153 -7.14 -7.78 2.66
N VAL A 154 -6.05 -7.03 2.85
CA VAL A 154 -6.03 -5.81 3.67
C VAL A 154 -5.35 -4.70 2.89
N VAL A 155 -6.08 -3.61 2.62
CA VAL A 155 -5.54 -2.40 1.99
C VAL A 155 -5.59 -1.26 2.98
N CYS A 156 -4.43 -0.66 3.26
CA CYS A 156 -4.30 0.55 4.07
C CYS A 156 -3.87 1.70 3.15
N GLU A 157 -4.75 2.68 2.96
CA GLU A 157 -4.47 3.77 2.02
C GLU A 157 -5.05 5.10 2.50
N PHE A 158 -4.47 6.20 2.01
CA PHE A 158 -5.04 7.52 2.23
C PHE A 158 -6.49 7.58 1.77
N SER A 159 -7.25 8.46 2.38
CA SER A 159 -8.67 8.62 2.08
C SER A 159 -9.15 10.03 2.47
N HIS A 160 -10.44 10.26 2.36
CA HIS A 160 -11.04 11.55 2.66
C HIS A 160 -11.75 11.54 4.02
N PRO A 161 -11.39 12.46 4.94
CA PRO A 161 -12.08 12.59 6.22
C PRO A 161 -13.58 12.83 6.02
N PRO A 162 -14.47 12.04 6.67
CA PRO A 162 -15.93 12.16 6.47
C PRO A 162 -16.51 13.40 7.15
N ALA A 163 -15.87 13.92 8.20
CA ALA A 163 -16.33 15.11 8.91
C ALA A 163 -15.87 16.38 8.21
N ARG A 164 -16.80 17.19 7.68
CA ARG A 164 -16.49 18.39 6.85
C ARG A 164 -15.54 19.36 7.54
N ALA A 165 -15.79 19.69 8.81
CA ALA A 165 -14.94 20.63 9.56
C ALA A 165 -13.50 20.12 9.67
N PHE A 166 -13.32 18.83 9.93
CA PHE A 166 -11.99 18.21 9.99
C PHE A 166 -11.35 18.11 8.60
N ALA A 167 -12.12 17.82 7.57
CA ALA A 167 -11.63 17.82 6.19
C ALA A 167 -11.10 19.18 5.73
N GLU A 168 -11.74 20.29 6.16
CA GLU A 168 -11.28 21.65 5.89
C GLU A 168 -9.98 21.97 6.62
N LEU A 169 -9.88 21.62 7.90
CA LEU A 169 -8.67 21.76 8.70
C LEU A 169 -7.50 20.96 8.10
N TYR A 170 -7.78 19.72 7.70
CA TYR A 170 -6.78 18.84 7.07
C TYR A 170 -6.32 19.35 5.70
N ARG A 171 -7.23 19.90 4.89
CA ARG A 171 -6.87 20.57 3.62
C ARG A 171 -5.99 21.80 3.85
N PHE A 172 -6.30 22.59 4.88
CA PHE A 172 -5.46 23.73 5.24
C PHE A 172 -4.06 23.29 5.69
N TYR A 173 -3.97 22.27 6.54
CA TYR A 173 -2.70 21.68 6.97
C TYR A 173 -1.87 21.18 5.77
N ASN A 174 -2.47 20.37 4.90
CA ASN A 174 -1.79 19.82 3.72
C ASN A 174 -1.40 20.91 2.70
N GLY A 175 -2.18 21.97 2.59
CA GLY A 175 -1.94 23.04 1.62
C GLY A 175 -0.95 24.10 2.07
N ARG A 176 -0.78 24.30 3.38
CA ARG A 176 0.04 25.41 3.93
C ARG A 176 1.18 24.96 4.84
N ILE A 177 0.94 23.99 5.70
CA ILE A 177 1.89 23.59 6.75
C ILE A 177 2.80 22.47 6.25
N LEU A 178 2.21 21.41 5.69
CA LEU A 178 2.97 20.24 5.23
C LEU A 178 4.07 20.58 4.21
N PRO A 179 3.86 21.46 3.20
CA PRO A 179 4.93 21.87 2.29
C PRO A 179 6.12 22.55 2.97
N LEU A 180 5.88 23.32 4.05
CA LEU A 180 6.94 23.97 4.82
C LEU A 180 7.76 22.95 5.61
N VAL A 181 7.09 21.98 6.26
CA VAL A 181 7.74 20.88 6.96
C VAL A 181 8.53 20.01 5.97
N ALA A 182 7.92 19.73 4.83
CA ALA A 182 8.54 18.94 3.77
C ALA A 182 9.86 19.55 3.27
N LYS A 183 9.88 20.84 2.99
CA LYS A 183 11.10 21.57 2.57
C LYS A 183 12.20 21.52 3.63
N ALA A 184 11.85 21.44 4.91
CA ALA A 184 12.81 21.36 6.00
C ALA A 184 13.41 19.96 6.21
N VAL A 185 12.69 18.90 5.82
CA VAL A 185 13.03 17.50 6.14
C VAL A 185 13.47 16.70 4.91
N SER A 186 13.05 17.09 3.71
CA SER A 186 13.35 16.37 2.47
C SER A 186 14.03 17.25 1.45
N SER A 187 15.04 16.68 0.79
CA SER A 187 15.71 17.27 -0.38
C SER A 187 14.93 17.14 -1.69
N ASN A 188 13.77 16.42 -1.69
CA ASN A 188 13.01 16.16 -2.91
C ASN A 188 11.60 16.76 -2.83
N ALA A 189 11.45 18.02 -3.25
CA ALA A 189 10.17 18.74 -3.27
C ALA A 189 9.16 18.11 -4.25
N GLU A 190 9.61 17.49 -5.34
CA GLU A 190 8.76 16.90 -6.37
C GLU A 190 8.00 15.67 -5.86
N ALA A 191 8.64 14.82 -5.04
CA ALA A 191 8.00 13.67 -4.41
C ALA A 191 6.84 14.08 -3.49
N TYR A 192 6.91 15.29 -2.91
CA TYR A 192 5.84 15.86 -2.07
C TYR A 192 4.66 16.39 -2.87
N ASP A 193 4.94 17.07 -3.96
CA ASP A 193 3.90 17.55 -4.86
C ASP A 193 3.12 16.38 -5.41
N TYR A 194 3.83 15.33 -5.85
CA TYR A 194 3.22 14.08 -6.29
C TYR A 194 2.38 13.42 -5.18
N LEU A 195 2.90 13.34 -3.94
CA LEU A 195 2.16 12.78 -2.81
C LEU A 195 0.82 13.53 -2.60
N ASN A 196 0.85 14.87 -2.58
CA ASN A 196 -0.34 15.68 -2.39
C ASN A 196 -1.33 15.53 -3.55
N GLU A 197 -0.85 15.51 -4.78
CA GLU A 197 -1.67 15.33 -5.98
C GLU A 197 -2.31 13.94 -6.00
N SER A 198 -1.53 12.89 -5.71
CA SER A 198 -2.02 11.50 -5.67
C SER A 198 -3.06 11.28 -4.58
N ILE A 199 -2.91 11.89 -3.39
CA ILE A 199 -3.91 11.82 -2.32
C ILE A 199 -5.21 12.55 -2.72
N ARG A 200 -5.11 13.75 -3.32
CA ARG A 200 -6.29 14.53 -3.72
C ARG A 200 -7.12 13.85 -4.81
N SER A 201 -6.46 13.16 -5.74
CA SER A 201 -7.11 12.43 -6.84
C SER A 201 -7.59 11.04 -6.44
N TRP A 202 -7.18 10.53 -5.26
CA TRP A 202 -7.54 9.21 -4.80
C TRP A 202 -9.01 9.14 -4.35
N PRO A 203 -9.73 8.05 -4.61
CA PRO A 203 -11.13 7.92 -4.25
C PRO A 203 -11.36 7.81 -2.74
N ASP A 204 -12.61 7.99 -2.34
CA ASP A 204 -13.07 7.80 -0.97
C ASP A 204 -13.18 6.31 -0.60
N GLN A 205 -13.47 6.05 0.67
CA GLN A 205 -13.59 4.70 1.24
C GLN A 205 -14.66 3.85 0.56
N ARG A 206 -15.78 4.46 0.16
CA ARG A 206 -16.90 3.74 -0.47
C ARG A 206 -16.56 3.31 -1.88
N THR A 207 -15.92 4.18 -2.62
CA THR A 207 -15.45 3.92 -3.98
C THR A 207 -14.40 2.80 -3.99
N LEU A 208 -13.41 2.85 -3.09
CA LEU A 208 -12.43 1.75 -2.98
C LEU A 208 -13.08 0.43 -2.55
N SER A 209 -14.08 0.48 -1.66
CA SER A 209 -14.87 -0.72 -1.31
C SER A 209 -15.63 -1.28 -2.51
N ALA A 210 -16.14 -0.44 -3.41
CA ALA A 210 -16.78 -0.88 -4.64
C ALA A 210 -15.77 -1.56 -5.58
N TRP A 211 -14.58 -0.98 -5.77
CA TRP A 211 -13.52 -1.58 -6.60
C TRP A 211 -13.06 -2.95 -6.07
N LEU A 212 -12.98 -3.11 -4.75
CA LEU A 212 -12.69 -4.41 -4.14
C LEU A 212 -13.76 -5.45 -4.51
N ARG A 213 -15.06 -5.09 -4.40
CA ARG A 213 -16.15 -6.00 -4.78
C ARG A 213 -16.14 -6.33 -6.27
N GLU A 214 -15.92 -5.34 -7.13
CA GLU A 214 -15.77 -5.53 -8.58
C GLU A 214 -14.61 -6.47 -8.94
N ALA A 215 -13.54 -6.47 -8.14
CA ALA A 215 -12.40 -7.38 -8.28
C ALA A 215 -12.66 -8.80 -7.72
N GLY A 216 -13.86 -9.09 -7.20
CA GLY A 216 -14.26 -10.43 -6.72
C GLY A 216 -13.97 -10.68 -5.23
N TRP A 217 -13.79 -9.62 -4.44
CA TRP A 217 -13.69 -9.74 -3.00
C TRP A 217 -15.06 -9.65 -2.32
N SER A 218 -15.34 -10.56 -1.38
CA SER A 218 -16.54 -10.60 -0.54
C SER A 218 -16.27 -9.99 0.84
N ASP A 219 -17.31 -9.81 1.64
CA ASP A 219 -17.25 -9.28 3.02
C ASP A 219 -16.45 -7.98 3.16
N VAL A 220 -16.51 -7.15 2.11
CA VAL A 220 -15.75 -5.92 2.05
C VAL A 220 -16.26 -4.93 3.08
N ALA A 221 -15.37 -4.58 4.02
CA ALA A 221 -15.61 -3.60 5.06
C ALA A 221 -14.40 -2.65 5.19
N TYR A 222 -14.62 -1.45 5.71
CA TYR A 222 -13.53 -0.53 6.01
C TYR A 222 -13.66 0.09 7.39
N ARG A 223 -12.52 0.56 7.90
CA ARG A 223 -12.41 1.34 9.13
C ARG A 223 -11.56 2.57 8.90
N ASN A 224 -12.05 3.73 9.30
CA ASN A 224 -11.28 4.96 9.29
C ASN A 224 -10.20 4.95 10.38
N LEU A 225 -9.00 5.36 10.03
CA LEU A 225 -7.88 5.62 10.93
C LEU A 225 -7.58 7.12 10.90
N SER A 226 -7.06 7.66 12.00
CA SER A 226 -6.70 9.09 12.10
C SER A 226 -7.80 10.00 11.54
N PHE A 227 -9.03 9.84 12.05
CA PHE A 227 -10.21 10.62 11.62
C PHE A 227 -10.58 10.51 10.13
N GLY A 228 -10.13 9.46 9.44
CA GLY A 228 -10.42 9.20 8.04
C GLY A 228 -9.38 9.77 7.06
N ILE A 229 -8.25 10.28 7.56
CA ILE A 229 -7.07 10.58 6.70
C ILE A 229 -6.58 9.32 6.01
N VAL A 230 -6.66 8.19 6.70
CA VAL A 230 -6.35 6.86 6.22
C VAL A 230 -7.55 5.95 6.44
N ALA A 231 -7.80 5.05 5.52
CA ALA A 231 -8.79 3.99 5.66
C ALA A 231 -8.12 2.63 5.49
N LEU A 232 -8.52 1.69 6.33
CA LEU A 232 -8.12 0.31 6.27
C LEU A 232 -9.31 -0.50 5.77
N HIS A 233 -9.17 -1.05 4.56
CA HIS A 233 -10.14 -1.94 3.94
C HIS A 233 -9.73 -3.38 4.14
N ARG A 234 -10.70 -4.25 4.27
CA ARG A 234 -10.52 -5.71 4.27
C ARG A 234 -11.59 -6.37 3.43
N GLY A 235 -11.26 -7.52 2.87
CA GLY A 235 -12.18 -8.39 2.15
C GLY A 235 -11.72 -9.83 2.25
N THR A 236 -12.57 -10.76 1.83
CA THR A 236 -12.31 -12.19 1.78
C THR A 236 -12.38 -12.65 0.33
N ALA A 237 -11.46 -13.51 -0.10
CA ALA A 237 -11.57 -14.20 -1.38
C ALA A 237 -12.70 -15.19 -1.29
N ALA A 238 -13.76 -15.02 -2.10
CA ALA A 238 -14.88 -15.94 -2.12
C ALA A 238 -14.40 -17.38 -2.32
N GLU A 239 -14.99 -18.33 -1.60
CA GLU A 239 -14.78 -19.76 -1.84
C GLU A 239 -15.23 -20.10 -3.26
N SER A 240 -14.48 -20.94 -3.97
CA SER A 240 -14.92 -21.40 -5.28
C SER A 240 -16.17 -22.27 -5.11
N GLU A 241 -17.22 -22.03 -5.91
CA GLU A 241 -18.47 -22.80 -5.87
C GLU A 241 -18.27 -24.32 -6.04
N ALA A 242 -17.08 -24.77 -6.45
CA ALA A 242 -16.73 -26.17 -6.58
C ALA A 242 -16.67 -26.93 -5.24
N SER A 243 -16.38 -26.25 -4.11
CA SER A 243 -16.30 -26.87 -2.78
C SER A 243 -17.69 -27.05 -2.12
N SER A 244 -18.68 -26.26 -2.53
CA SER A 244 -20.05 -26.29 -1.98
C SER A 244 -20.90 -27.48 -2.47
N ARG A 245 -20.44 -28.21 -3.50
CA ARG A 245 -21.19 -29.37 -4.06
C ARG A 245 -20.66 -30.72 -3.59
N ALA A 246 -19.67 -30.78 -2.72
CA ALA A 246 -19.04 -32.01 -2.23
C ALA A 246 -19.25 -32.26 -0.71
N GLY A 247 -20.22 -31.56 -0.09
CA GLY A 247 -20.61 -31.74 1.32
C GLY A 247 -22.01 -32.29 1.47
#